data_422bd9bfb23ad0d2f2775a1810f3ab3b
#
_entry.id   422bd9bfb23ad0d2f2775a1810f3ab3b
#
_cell.length_a   1.000
_cell.length_b   1.000
_cell.length_c   1.000
_cell.angle_alpha   90.00
_cell.angle_beta   90.00
_cell.angle_gamma   90.00
#
_symmetry.space_group_name_H-M   'P 1'
#
loop_
_entity.id
_entity.type
_entity.pdbx_description
1 polymer ?
#
loop_
_entity_poly.entity_id
_entity_poly.type
_entity_poly.pdbx_seq_one_letter_code
_entity_poly.pdbx_strand_id
1 'polypeptide(L)'
;MRIEIFSDVICPWCFIGKRRFETAISRLQARGIDIQVDYSFKPFQLDPTASSSETTYAKDAYAKKFGGEQRAAEILQHVTNVAAQDNIEFNMDVALRANTFTAHRLLAFALINHGSATQILLKERLMRAYFTDGQNIADTAVLVSCAVETGIDETVARQFLESDELVTEVQYEIAQATEYGVTAVPTFIINGQWSVPGAQDVEMFERILERMHANS
;
A
#
# COMPACT_ATOMS: atom_id res chain seq x y z
N MET A 1 -13.02 -12.12 10.46
CA MET A 1 -13.09 -10.64 10.35
C MET A 1 -12.58 -10.25 8.99
N ARG A 2 -13.35 -9.46 8.21
CA ARG A 2 -12.93 -8.96 6.89
C ARG A 2 -12.48 -7.51 7.01
N ILE A 3 -11.32 -7.18 6.42
CA ILE A 3 -10.76 -5.82 6.46
C ILE A 3 -10.33 -5.39 5.06
N GLU A 4 -10.81 -4.24 4.61
CA GLU A 4 -10.40 -3.61 3.36
C GLU A 4 -9.52 -2.40 3.68
N ILE A 5 -8.32 -2.33 3.10
CA ILE A 5 -7.33 -1.30 3.42
C ILE A 5 -7.14 -0.41 2.18
N PHE A 6 -7.71 0.79 2.22
CA PHE A 6 -7.42 1.80 1.19
C PHE A 6 -5.99 2.29 1.35
N SER A 7 -5.20 2.16 0.28
CA SER A 7 -3.76 2.32 0.36
C SER A 7 -3.13 2.63 -0.99
N ASP A 8 -2.13 3.52 -1.01
CA ASP A 8 -1.28 3.72 -2.18
C ASP A 8 0.10 3.09 -1.97
N VAL A 9 0.72 2.61 -3.05
CA VAL A 9 2.05 1.98 -3.03
C VAL A 9 3.18 2.97 -2.80
N ILE A 10 2.96 4.26 -3.07
CA ILE A 10 3.91 5.36 -2.81
C ILE A 10 3.66 6.08 -1.48
N CYS A 11 2.71 5.61 -0.67
CA CYS A 11 2.41 6.22 0.62
C CYS A 11 3.29 5.63 1.72
N PRO A 12 4.20 6.39 2.34
CA PRO A 12 5.06 5.84 3.39
C PRO A 12 4.26 5.41 4.62
N TRP A 13 3.22 6.15 4.98
CA TRP A 13 2.33 5.78 6.08
C TRP A 13 1.52 4.52 5.80
N CYS A 14 1.25 4.21 4.52
CA CYS A 14 0.61 2.94 4.15
C CYS A 14 1.53 1.75 4.41
N PHE A 15 2.83 1.88 4.17
CA PHE A 15 3.79 0.83 4.45
C PHE A 15 3.95 0.62 5.96
N ILE A 16 4.12 1.71 6.71
CA ILE A 16 4.19 1.69 8.18
C ILE A 16 2.91 1.08 8.78
N GLY A 17 1.73 1.55 8.33
CA GLY A 17 0.44 1.05 8.81
C GLY A 17 0.22 -0.43 8.55
N LYS A 18 0.59 -0.91 7.34
CA LYS A 18 0.57 -2.34 7.00
C LYS A 18 1.43 -3.14 7.99
N ARG A 19 2.68 -2.74 8.22
CA ARG A 19 3.62 -3.43 9.10
C ARG A 19 3.10 -3.49 10.54
N ARG A 20 2.60 -2.38 11.06
CA ARG A 20 2.06 -2.31 12.43
C ARG A 20 0.79 -3.15 12.59
N PHE A 21 -0.09 -3.14 11.59
CA PHE A 21 -1.29 -3.95 11.57
C PHE A 21 -0.96 -5.46 11.57
N GLU A 22 -0.02 -5.89 10.73
CA GLU A 22 0.43 -7.29 10.68
C GLU A 22 1.14 -7.71 11.98
N THR A 23 1.91 -6.80 12.57
CA THR A 23 2.55 -7.02 13.88
C THR A 23 1.49 -7.21 14.98
N ALA A 24 0.42 -6.41 14.98
CA ALA A 24 -0.66 -6.55 15.94
C ALA A 24 -1.36 -7.92 15.82
N ILE A 25 -1.68 -8.36 14.60
CA ILE A 25 -2.26 -9.70 14.37
C ILE A 25 -1.33 -10.78 14.92
N SER A 26 -0.04 -10.71 14.58
CA SER A 26 0.96 -11.69 15.02
C SER A 26 1.10 -11.74 16.55
N ARG A 27 1.08 -10.58 17.22
CA ARG A 27 1.13 -10.50 18.69
C ARG A 27 -0.12 -11.09 19.35
N LEU A 28 -1.30 -10.84 18.79
CA LEU A 28 -2.56 -11.42 19.27
C LEU A 28 -2.56 -12.94 19.17
N GLN A 29 -2.15 -13.47 18.02
CA GLN A 29 -2.00 -14.91 17.81
C GLN A 29 -0.97 -15.56 18.75
N ALA A 30 0.17 -14.89 18.97
CA ALA A 30 1.20 -15.35 19.91
C ALA A 30 0.70 -15.38 21.38
N ARG A 31 -0.28 -14.54 21.72
CA ARG A 31 -0.97 -14.57 23.04
C ARG A 31 -2.08 -15.62 23.13
N GLY A 32 -2.26 -16.43 22.10
CA GLY A 32 -3.27 -17.49 22.05
C GLY A 32 -4.69 -17.01 21.71
N ILE A 33 -4.83 -15.80 21.18
CA ILE A 33 -6.12 -15.29 20.70
C ILE A 33 -6.31 -15.81 19.26
N ASP A 34 -7.30 -16.68 19.07
CA ASP A 34 -7.64 -17.27 17.75
C ASP A 34 -8.39 -16.24 16.88
N ILE A 35 -7.65 -15.23 16.45
CA ILE A 35 -8.19 -14.20 15.57
C ILE A 35 -7.95 -14.57 14.12
N GLN A 36 -9.04 -14.71 13.34
CA GLN A 36 -9.00 -14.93 11.91
C GLN A 36 -9.29 -13.62 11.19
N VAL A 37 -8.27 -13.08 10.54
CA VAL A 37 -8.34 -11.82 9.79
C VAL A 37 -8.10 -12.10 8.32
N ASP A 38 -9.10 -11.88 7.49
CA ASP A 38 -8.97 -11.82 6.04
C ASP A 38 -8.93 -10.35 5.62
N TYR A 39 -7.82 -9.92 5.01
CA TYR A 39 -7.69 -8.54 4.59
C TYR A 39 -7.16 -8.41 3.16
N SER A 40 -7.56 -7.34 2.51
CA SER A 40 -7.15 -7.00 1.15
C SER A 40 -6.92 -5.50 0.99
N PHE A 41 -6.15 -5.14 -0.03
CA PHE A 41 -5.87 -3.76 -0.36
C PHE A 41 -6.82 -3.24 -1.44
N LYS A 42 -7.35 -2.04 -1.19
CA LYS A 42 -8.16 -1.25 -2.12
C LYS A 42 -7.32 -0.10 -2.68
N PRO A 43 -7.49 0.24 -3.96
CA PRO A 43 -6.70 1.27 -4.61
C PRO A 43 -7.04 2.68 -4.09
N PHE A 44 -6.00 3.48 -3.93
CA PHE A 44 -6.07 4.92 -3.70
C PHE A 44 -4.85 5.56 -4.37
N GLN A 45 -5.03 6.68 -5.08
CA GLN A 45 -3.93 7.40 -5.70
C GLN A 45 -3.69 8.74 -5.02
N LEU A 46 -2.51 8.91 -4.39
CA LEU A 46 -2.07 10.19 -3.81
C LEU A 46 -1.68 11.22 -4.85
N ASP A 47 -1.22 10.75 -6.01
CA ASP A 47 -0.79 11.59 -7.13
C ASP A 47 -1.29 11.02 -8.47
N PRO A 48 -2.58 11.16 -8.78
CA PRO A 48 -3.14 10.65 -10.03
C PRO A 48 -2.60 11.40 -11.26
N THR A 49 -1.94 12.56 -11.06
CA THR A 49 -1.35 13.38 -12.13
C THR A 49 0.11 13.06 -12.41
N ALA A 50 0.71 12.12 -11.67
CA ALA A 50 2.07 11.68 -11.96
C ALA A 50 2.15 11.09 -13.37
N SER A 51 3.19 11.44 -14.12
CA SER A 51 3.44 10.86 -15.44
C SER A 51 3.79 9.38 -15.33
N SER A 52 3.33 8.60 -16.29
CA SER A 52 3.75 7.20 -16.45
C SER A 52 5.05 7.05 -17.27
N SER A 53 5.47 8.12 -17.96
CA SER A 53 6.62 8.10 -18.89
C SER A 53 7.78 8.98 -18.44
N GLU A 54 7.54 10.02 -17.63
CA GLU A 54 8.58 10.93 -17.15
C GLU A 54 9.00 10.55 -15.74
N THR A 55 10.30 10.40 -15.55
CA THR A 55 10.89 10.06 -14.26
C THR A 55 11.46 11.30 -13.59
N THR A 56 10.93 11.66 -12.43
CA THR A 56 11.46 12.70 -11.54
C THR A 56 11.62 12.13 -10.14
N TYR A 57 12.46 12.74 -9.32
CA TYR A 57 12.61 12.29 -7.94
C TYR A 57 11.37 12.65 -7.10
N ALA A 58 10.97 11.73 -6.23
CA ALA A 58 9.86 11.96 -5.31
C ALA A 58 10.10 13.18 -4.40
N LYS A 59 11.34 13.39 -3.96
CA LYS A 59 11.74 14.55 -3.13
C LYS A 59 11.38 15.89 -3.77
N ASP A 60 11.47 16.01 -5.10
CA ASP A 60 11.13 17.25 -5.80
C ASP A 60 9.63 17.52 -5.76
N ALA A 61 8.81 16.47 -5.86
CA ALA A 61 7.37 16.57 -5.70
C ALA A 61 6.99 16.92 -4.25
N TYR A 62 7.68 16.35 -3.27
CA TYR A 62 7.53 16.69 -1.85
C TYR A 62 7.90 18.17 -1.59
N ALA A 63 9.00 18.66 -2.16
CA ALA A 63 9.40 20.06 -2.02
C ALA A 63 8.31 21.01 -2.55
N LYS A 64 7.73 20.72 -3.72
CA LYS A 64 6.61 21.50 -4.28
C LYS A 64 5.36 21.43 -3.39
N LYS A 65 5.04 20.25 -2.88
CA LYS A 65 3.83 20.02 -2.07
C LYS A 65 3.89 20.67 -0.70
N PHE A 66 5.06 20.67 -0.05
CA PHE A 66 5.21 21.06 1.35
C PHE A 66 5.90 22.41 1.56
N GLY A 67 6.13 23.20 0.49
CA GLY A 67 6.59 24.57 0.59
C GLY A 67 8.10 24.76 0.68
N GLY A 68 8.87 23.85 0.04
CA GLY A 68 10.30 23.97 -0.16
C GLY A 68 11.11 22.75 0.25
N GLU A 69 12.35 22.71 -0.21
CA GLU A 69 13.26 21.57 -0.03
C GLU A 69 13.56 21.26 1.43
N GLN A 70 13.83 22.29 2.24
CA GLN A 70 14.16 22.10 3.66
C GLN A 70 13.01 21.42 4.41
N ARG A 71 11.78 21.90 4.23
CA ARG A 71 10.60 21.33 4.89
C ARG A 71 10.30 19.92 4.40
N ALA A 72 10.47 19.68 3.12
CA ALA A 72 10.36 18.34 2.55
C ALA A 72 11.40 17.37 3.17
N ALA A 73 12.65 17.81 3.28
CA ALA A 73 13.71 17.00 3.90
C ALA A 73 13.41 16.64 5.36
N GLU A 74 12.90 17.60 6.16
CA GLU A 74 12.48 17.34 7.55
C GLU A 74 11.36 16.30 7.64
N ILE A 75 10.35 16.40 6.75
CA ILE A 75 9.23 15.45 6.68
C ILE A 75 9.73 14.06 6.26
N LEU A 76 10.56 13.98 5.22
CA LEU A 76 11.12 12.72 4.74
C LEU A 76 12.01 12.06 5.79
N GLN A 77 12.85 12.83 6.48
CA GLN A 77 13.68 12.33 7.59
C GLN A 77 12.82 11.80 8.73
N HIS A 78 11.77 12.53 9.11
CA HIS A 78 10.85 12.10 10.16
C HIS A 78 10.21 10.76 9.83
N VAL A 79 9.62 10.63 8.63
CA VAL A 79 8.94 9.40 8.23
C VAL A 79 9.90 8.22 8.06
N THR A 80 11.14 8.47 7.60
CA THR A 80 12.20 7.45 7.52
C THR A 80 12.57 6.94 8.92
N ASN A 81 12.71 7.84 9.89
CA ASN A 81 13.00 7.45 11.27
C ASN A 81 11.86 6.63 11.90
N VAL A 82 10.60 6.98 11.60
CA VAL A 82 9.43 6.20 12.06
C VAL A 82 9.41 4.82 11.40
N ALA A 83 9.66 4.74 10.09
CA ALA A 83 9.72 3.47 9.36
C ALA A 83 10.80 2.52 9.91
N ALA A 84 11.97 3.07 10.26
CA ALA A 84 13.08 2.30 10.85
C ALA A 84 12.70 1.63 12.18
N GLN A 85 11.83 2.25 13.00
CA GLN A 85 11.32 1.65 14.23
C GLN A 85 10.43 0.41 13.97
N ASP A 86 9.82 0.35 12.80
CA ASP A 86 8.99 -0.77 12.34
C ASP A 86 9.79 -1.74 11.43
N ASN A 87 11.14 -1.67 11.44
CA ASN A 87 12.04 -2.46 10.59
C ASN A 87 11.76 -2.31 9.08
N ILE A 88 11.42 -1.10 8.65
CA ILE A 88 11.25 -0.74 7.24
C ILE A 88 12.40 0.18 6.83
N GLU A 89 13.11 -0.19 5.77
CA GLU A 89 14.17 0.63 5.20
C GLU A 89 13.61 1.55 4.11
N PHE A 90 13.69 2.87 4.33
CA PHE A 90 13.37 3.88 3.33
C PHE A 90 14.62 4.55 2.79
N ASN A 91 14.77 4.50 1.48
CA ASN A 91 15.79 5.21 0.71
C ASN A 91 15.14 6.31 -0.12
N MET A 92 14.67 7.38 0.54
CA MET A 92 13.88 8.44 -0.09
C MET A 92 14.67 9.28 -1.10
N ASP A 93 15.99 9.22 -1.06
CA ASP A 93 16.84 9.97 -2.00
C ASP A 93 16.77 9.42 -3.42
N VAL A 94 16.51 8.13 -3.58
CA VAL A 94 16.40 7.45 -4.88
C VAL A 94 14.95 7.17 -5.29
N ALA A 95 13.98 7.38 -4.41
CA ALA A 95 12.57 7.15 -4.72
C ALA A 95 12.11 8.05 -5.89
N LEU A 96 11.41 7.44 -6.84
CA LEU A 96 10.97 8.10 -8.07
C LEU A 96 9.48 8.46 -7.99
N ARG A 97 9.10 9.64 -8.47
CA ARG A 97 7.69 9.99 -8.65
C ARG A 97 7.08 9.08 -9.71
N ALA A 98 6.06 8.32 -9.35
CA ALA A 98 5.46 7.32 -10.21
C ALA A 98 3.93 7.42 -10.22
N ASN A 99 3.32 7.16 -11.37
CA ASN A 99 1.89 6.91 -11.45
C ASN A 99 1.61 5.49 -10.94
N THR A 100 0.69 5.35 -10.01
CA THR A 100 0.43 4.08 -9.31
C THR A 100 -0.73 3.28 -9.90
N PHE A 101 -1.40 3.79 -10.94
CA PHE A 101 -2.60 3.17 -11.49
C PHE A 101 -2.35 1.73 -11.97
N THR A 102 -1.29 1.51 -12.75
CA THR A 102 -0.94 0.18 -13.28
C THR A 102 -0.55 -0.78 -12.15
N ALA A 103 0.15 -0.30 -11.12
CA ALA A 103 0.45 -1.09 -9.93
C ALA A 103 -0.83 -1.50 -9.17
N HIS A 104 -1.82 -0.62 -9.09
CA HIS A 104 -3.13 -0.95 -8.50
C HIS A 104 -3.91 -1.97 -9.35
N ARG A 105 -3.84 -1.88 -10.68
CA ARG A 105 -4.42 -2.92 -11.55
C ARG A 105 -3.79 -4.28 -11.29
N LEU A 106 -2.46 -4.33 -11.17
CA LEU A 106 -1.74 -5.58 -10.89
C LEU A 106 -2.10 -6.15 -9.50
N LEU A 107 -2.29 -5.30 -8.49
CA LEU A 107 -2.77 -5.73 -7.16
C LEU A 107 -4.20 -6.27 -7.20
N ALA A 108 -5.09 -5.67 -7.98
CA ALA A 108 -6.45 -6.17 -8.19
C ALA A 108 -6.43 -7.52 -8.92
N PHE A 109 -5.61 -7.65 -9.96
CA PHE A 109 -5.39 -8.92 -10.65
C PHE A 109 -4.90 -10.01 -9.70
N ALA A 110 -3.91 -9.73 -8.86
CA ALA A 110 -3.40 -10.67 -7.88
C ALA A 110 -4.49 -11.12 -6.90
N LEU A 111 -5.32 -10.20 -6.41
CA LEU A 111 -6.44 -10.52 -5.51
C LEU A 111 -7.45 -11.46 -6.18
N ILE A 112 -7.87 -11.15 -7.41
CA ILE A 112 -8.94 -11.86 -8.12
C ILE A 112 -8.47 -13.26 -8.53
N ASN A 113 -7.25 -13.37 -9.05
CA ASN A 113 -6.78 -14.61 -9.68
C ASN A 113 -5.93 -15.50 -8.74
N HIS A 114 -5.34 -14.91 -7.68
CA HIS A 114 -4.40 -15.61 -6.78
C HIS A 114 -4.75 -15.46 -5.29
N GLY A 115 -5.77 -14.65 -4.95
CA GLY A 115 -6.25 -14.46 -3.58
C GLY A 115 -5.50 -13.39 -2.76
N SER A 116 -6.01 -13.13 -1.55
CA SER A 116 -5.53 -12.08 -0.67
C SER A 116 -4.05 -12.26 -0.26
N ALA A 117 -3.61 -13.48 -0.02
CA ALA A 117 -2.23 -13.76 0.35
C ALA A 117 -1.22 -13.28 -0.71
N THR A 118 -1.47 -13.58 -1.98
CA THR A 118 -0.61 -13.13 -3.10
C THR A 118 -0.67 -11.61 -3.26
N GLN A 119 -1.85 -10.99 -3.13
CA GLN A 119 -1.98 -9.53 -3.17
C GLN A 119 -1.15 -8.86 -2.06
N ILE A 120 -1.17 -9.41 -0.85
CA ILE A 120 -0.44 -8.88 0.31
C ILE A 120 1.07 -8.95 0.08
N LEU A 121 1.57 -10.08 -0.42
CA LEU A 121 2.98 -10.24 -0.78
C LEU A 121 3.40 -9.25 -1.89
N LEU A 122 2.58 -9.14 -2.93
CA LEU A 122 2.83 -8.21 -4.03
C LEU A 122 2.80 -6.75 -3.55
N LYS A 123 1.88 -6.38 -2.68
CA LYS A 123 1.83 -5.05 -2.07
C LYS A 123 3.12 -4.72 -1.32
N GLU A 124 3.60 -5.65 -0.50
CA GLU A 124 4.88 -5.52 0.21
C GLU A 124 6.04 -5.35 -0.77
N ARG A 125 6.10 -6.20 -1.82
CA ARG A 125 7.18 -6.17 -2.81
C ARG A 125 7.21 -4.85 -3.60
N LEU A 126 6.06 -4.35 -4.02
CA LEU A 126 5.94 -3.07 -4.72
C LEU A 126 6.37 -1.89 -3.83
N MET A 127 5.99 -1.90 -2.56
CA MET A 127 6.42 -0.88 -1.62
C MET A 127 7.94 -0.92 -1.39
N ARG A 128 8.54 -2.11 -1.28
CA ARG A 128 10.01 -2.24 -1.22
C ARG A 128 10.68 -1.76 -2.50
N ALA A 129 10.17 -2.13 -3.66
CA ALA A 129 10.68 -1.65 -4.94
C ALA A 129 10.75 -0.12 -4.98
N TYR A 130 9.69 0.53 -4.50
CA TYR A 130 9.61 1.98 -4.49
C TYR A 130 10.49 2.62 -3.39
N PHE A 131 10.31 2.23 -2.13
CA PHE A 131 10.91 2.92 -0.99
C PHE A 131 12.35 2.50 -0.71
N THR A 132 12.70 1.23 -0.93
CA THR A 132 14.01 0.68 -0.59
C THR A 132 14.93 0.62 -1.80
N ASP A 133 14.41 0.06 -2.92
CA ASP A 133 15.21 -0.24 -4.10
C ASP A 133 15.28 0.96 -5.08
N GLY A 134 14.44 2.00 -4.91
CA GLY A 134 14.38 3.17 -5.80
C GLY A 134 13.93 2.85 -7.22
N GLN A 135 13.15 1.77 -7.40
CA GLN A 135 12.66 1.34 -8.70
C GLN A 135 11.42 2.14 -9.13
N ASN A 136 11.29 2.33 -10.44
CA ASN A 136 10.11 2.98 -11.02
C ASN A 136 8.93 1.99 -11.09
N ILE A 137 8.00 2.08 -10.17
CA ILE A 137 6.80 1.22 -10.14
C ILE A 137 5.74 1.57 -11.19
N ALA A 138 5.98 2.55 -12.06
CA ALA A 138 5.20 2.75 -13.28
C ALA A 138 5.77 1.95 -14.47
N ASP A 139 6.98 1.39 -14.34
CA ASP A 139 7.64 0.60 -15.37
C ASP A 139 7.10 -0.83 -15.39
N THR A 140 6.63 -1.27 -16.55
CA THR A 140 6.06 -2.62 -16.74
C THR A 140 7.08 -3.72 -16.39
N ALA A 141 8.36 -3.56 -16.70
CA ALA A 141 9.36 -4.59 -16.39
C ALA A 141 9.57 -4.73 -14.86
N VAL A 142 9.54 -3.61 -14.13
CA VAL A 142 9.59 -3.62 -12.66
C VAL A 142 8.35 -4.30 -12.06
N LEU A 143 7.15 -3.99 -12.59
CA LEU A 143 5.90 -4.60 -12.13
C LEU A 143 5.87 -6.11 -12.39
N VAL A 144 6.34 -6.55 -13.57
CA VAL A 144 6.47 -7.99 -13.89
C VAL A 144 7.45 -8.67 -12.94
N SER A 145 8.62 -8.07 -12.68
CA SER A 145 9.59 -8.63 -11.73
C SER A 145 9.00 -8.79 -10.34
N CYS A 146 8.31 -7.77 -9.85
CA CYS A 146 7.62 -7.85 -8.55
C CYS A 146 6.55 -8.96 -8.51
N ALA A 147 5.78 -9.13 -9.60
CA ALA A 147 4.78 -10.18 -9.70
C ALA A 147 5.41 -11.59 -9.65
N VAL A 148 6.48 -11.81 -10.40
CA VAL A 148 7.21 -13.08 -10.45
C VAL A 148 7.76 -13.45 -9.06
N GLU A 149 8.35 -12.50 -8.35
CA GLU A 149 8.86 -12.72 -6.99
C GLU A 149 7.77 -13.13 -5.98
N THR A 150 6.49 -12.89 -6.31
CA THR A 150 5.34 -13.30 -5.48
C THR A 150 4.61 -14.53 -5.99
N GLY A 151 5.18 -15.20 -7.00
CA GLY A 151 4.68 -16.47 -7.52
C GLY A 151 3.69 -16.34 -8.68
N ILE A 152 3.51 -15.16 -9.25
CA ILE A 152 2.72 -14.97 -10.47
C ILE A 152 3.61 -15.30 -11.68
N ASP A 153 3.10 -16.10 -12.63
CA ASP A 153 3.82 -16.44 -13.85
C ASP A 153 4.18 -15.19 -14.68
N GLU A 154 5.42 -15.15 -15.20
CA GLU A 154 5.94 -13.98 -15.95
C GLU A 154 5.10 -13.67 -17.18
N THR A 155 4.74 -14.70 -17.95
CA THR A 155 3.97 -14.54 -19.18
C THR A 155 2.59 -14.00 -18.88
N VAL A 156 1.95 -14.52 -17.83
CA VAL A 156 0.63 -14.07 -17.38
C VAL A 156 0.68 -12.62 -16.90
N ALA A 157 1.67 -12.26 -16.07
CA ALA A 157 1.83 -10.89 -15.58
C ALA A 157 2.05 -9.90 -16.73
N ARG A 158 2.89 -10.26 -17.70
CA ARG A 158 3.19 -9.43 -18.88
C ARG A 158 1.95 -9.23 -19.75
N GLN A 159 1.25 -10.30 -20.10
CA GLN A 159 0.02 -10.24 -20.89
C GLN A 159 -1.05 -9.38 -20.22
N PHE A 160 -1.24 -9.53 -18.91
CA PHE A 160 -2.16 -8.70 -18.15
C PHE A 160 -1.77 -7.22 -18.21
N LEU A 161 -0.51 -6.88 -17.97
CA LEU A 161 -0.05 -5.48 -17.94
C LEU A 161 -0.11 -4.80 -19.31
N GLU A 162 0.00 -5.56 -20.40
CA GLU A 162 -0.15 -5.10 -21.79
C GLU A 162 -1.63 -4.95 -22.23
N SER A 163 -2.56 -5.48 -21.44
CA SER A 163 -4.01 -5.39 -21.70
C SER A 163 -4.65 -4.20 -21.00
N ASP A 164 -5.94 -3.95 -21.33
CA ASP A 164 -6.80 -2.98 -20.62
C ASP A 164 -7.67 -3.65 -19.53
N GLU A 165 -7.36 -4.90 -19.19
CA GLU A 165 -8.11 -5.63 -18.16
C GLU A 165 -8.05 -4.92 -16.81
N LEU A 166 -9.17 -4.87 -16.10
CA LEU A 166 -9.39 -4.21 -14.81
C LEU A 166 -9.16 -2.68 -14.78
N VAL A 167 -9.08 -2.02 -15.94
CA VAL A 167 -9.00 -0.54 -15.99
C VAL A 167 -10.25 0.10 -15.40
N THR A 168 -11.41 -0.29 -15.86
CA THR A 168 -12.70 0.28 -15.42
C THR A 168 -12.99 -0.07 -13.96
N GLU A 169 -12.71 -1.29 -13.55
CA GLU A 169 -12.93 -1.78 -12.20
C GLU A 169 -12.09 -1.01 -11.18
N VAL A 170 -10.80 -0.84 -11.48
CA VAL A 170 -9.88 -0.10 -10.58
C VAL A 170 -10.23 1.39 -10.55
N GLN A 171 -10.61 2.00 -11.68
CA GLN A 171 -11.10 3.38 -11.69
C GLN A 171 -12.33 3.55 -10.81
N TYR A 172 -13.28 2.60 -10.90
CA TYR A 172 -14.47 2.60 -10.08
C TYR A 172 -14.12 2.43 -8.58
N GLU A 173 -13.23 1.51 -8.23
CA GLU A 173 -12.78 1.33 -6.83
C GLU A 173 -12.06 2.56 -6.26
N ILE A 174 -11.25 3.27 -7.08
CA ILE A 174 -10.64 4.54 -6.68
C ILE A 174 -11.71 5.61 -6.42
N ALA A 175 -12.73 5.69 -7.27
CA ALA A 175 -13.84 6.64 -7.07
C ALA A 175 -14.65 6.30 -5.82
N GLN A 176 -14.88 5.02 -5.55
CA GLN A 176 -15.59 4.55 -4.34
C GLN A 176 -14.90 4.95 -3.03
N ALA A 177 -13.57 5.13 -3.01
CA ALA A 177 -12.88 5.60 -1.80
C ALA A 177 -13.51 6.90 -1.25
N THR A 178 -13.93 7.80 -2.14
CA THR A 178 -14.61 9.04 -1.75
C THR A 178 -16.00 8.78 -1.16
N GLU A 179 -16.75 7.81 -1.70
CA GLU A 179 -18.08 7.41 -1.19
C GLU A 179 -17.98 6.80 0.21
N TYR A 180 -16.92 6.07 0.50
CA TYR A 180 -16.60 5.56 1.83
C TYR A 180 -16.06 6.64 2.78
N GLY A 181 -15.97 7.90 2.35
CA GLY A 181 -15.42 9.00 3.14
C GLY A 181 -13.91 8.89 3.39
N VAL A 182 -13.19 8.13 2.56
CA VAL A 182 -11.74 7.98 2.66
C VAL A 182 -11.08 9.22 2.06
N THR A 183 -10.60 10.10 2.92
CA THR A 183 -9.90 11.34 2.54
C THR A 183 -8.39 11.26 2.70
N ALA A 184 -7.89 10.22 3.34
CA ALA A 184 -6.48 9.98 3.60
C ALA A 184 -6.19 8.48 3.68
N VAL A 185 -4.94 8.09 3.45
CA VAL A 185 -4.49 6.69 3.49
C VAL A 185 -3.26 6.54 4.40
N PRO A 186 -3.11 5.37 5.05
CA PRO A 186 -4.01 4.22 4.97
C PRO A 186 -5.35 4.46 5.70
N THR A 187 -6.41 3.82 5.23
CA THR A 187 -7.68 3.73 5.99
C THR A 187 -8.13 2.28 5.97
N PHE A 188 -8.40 1.73 7.16
CA PHE A 188 -8.85 0.34 7.36
C PHE A 188 -10.36 0.33 7.56
N ILE A 189 -11.07 -0.38 6.69
CA ILE A 189 -12.52 -0.59 6.81
C ILE A 189 -12.77 -2.00 7.34
N ILE A 190 -13.30 -2.10 8.54
CA ILE A 190 -13.52 -3.37 9.23
C ILE A 190 -14.99 -3.77 9.06
N ASN A 191 -15.22 -4.97 8.51
CA ASN A 191 -16.53 -5.56 8.26
C ASN A 191 -17.51 -4.63 7.50
N GLY A 192 -16.98 -3.71 6.66
CA GLY A 192 -17.75 -2.73 5.91
C GLY A 192 -18.44 -1.64 6.75
N GLN A 193 -18.15 -1.55 8.06
CA GLN A 193 -18.88 -0.67 8.98
C GLN A 193 -17.99 0.30 9.77
N TRP A 194 -16.80 -0.12 10.13
CA TRP A 194 -15.91 0.64 11.00
C TRP A 194 -14.70 1.14 10.25
N SER A 195 -14.47 2.45 10.28
CA SER A 195 -13.33 3.09 9.65
C SER A 195 -12.27 3.45 10.68
N VAL A 196 -11.03 3.00 10.44
CA VAL A 196 -9.84 3.33 11.24
C VAL A 196 -8.84 4.03 10.32
N PRO A 197 -8.71 5.36 10.40
CA PRO A 197 -7.80 6.12 9.57
C PRO A 197 -6.38 6.10 10.13
N GLY A 198 -5.39 6.16 9.25
CA GLY A 198 -3.98 6.35 9.56
C GLY A 198 -3.23 5.10 10.00
N ALA A 199 -1.90 5.25 10.08
CA ALA A 199 -0.98 4.22 10.57
C ALA A 199 -0.97 4.24 12.10
N GLN A 200 -2.00 3.64 12.70
CA GLN A 200 -2.10 3.52 14.15
C GLN A 200 -0.91 2.77 14.75
N ASP A 201 -0.65 2.95 16.04
CA ASP A 201 0.33 2.16 16.76
C ASP A 201 -0.10 0.71 16.90
N VAL A 202 0.86 -0.21 17.08
CA VAL A 202 0.60 -1.65 17.20
C VAL A 202 -0.41 -1.94 18.31
N GLU A 203 -0.26 -1.31 19.47
CA GLU A 203 -1.13 -1.47 20.63
C GLU A 203 -2.56 -0.95 20.37
N MET A 204 -2.71 0.06 19.52
CA MET A 204 -4.03 0.54 19.10
C MET A 204 -4.69 -0.48 18.18
N PHE A 205 -3.96 -1.02 17.20
CA PHE A 205 -4.47 -2.09 16.34
C PHE A 205 -4.84 -3.34 17.15
N GLU A 206 -4.03 -3.75 18.13
CA GLU A 206 -4.36 -4.86 19.02
C GLU A 206 -5.72 -4.62 19.72
N ARG A 207 -5.91 -3.46 20.34
CA ARG A 207 -7.19 -3.12 21.03
C ARG A 207 -8.38 -3.11 20.10
N ILE A 208 -8.21 -2.58 18.88
CA ILE A 208 -9.29 -2.55 17.89
C ILE A 208 -9.66 -3.98 17.48
N LEU A 209 -8.67 -4.80 17.15
CA LEU A 209 -8.87 -6.18 16.70
C LEU A 209 -9.48 -7.05 17.80
N GLU A 210 -9.02 -6.95 19.05
CA GLU A 210 -9.61 -7.64 20.21
C GLU A 210 -11.08 -7.26 20.42
N ARG A 211 -11.38 -5.95 20.36
CA ARG A 211 -12.76 -5.48 20.51
C ARG A 211 -13.67 -5.98 19.41
N MET A 212 -13.18 -6.02 18.16
CA MET A 212 -13.96 -6.53 17.03
C MET A 212 -14.14 -8.06 17.13
N HIS A 213 -13.12 -8.78 17.60
CA HIS A 213 -13.18 -10.22 17.80
C HIS A 213 -14.18 -10.59 18.91
N ALA A 214 -14.21 -9.85 20.03
CA ALA A 214 -15.14 -10.10 21.14
C ALA A 214 -16.62 -9.82 20.78
N ASN A 215 -16.87 -9.05 19.70
CA ASN A 215 -18.22 -8.70 19.25
C ASN A 215 -18.66 -9.49 18.00
N SER A 216 -17.88 -10.48 17.55
CA SER A 216 -18.17 -11.36 16.43
C SER A 216 -18.72 -12.69 16.89
#